data_6a357eedc240e137e2660b21585e03fb
#
_entry.id   6a357eedc240e137e2660b21585e03fb
#
_cell.length_a   1.000
_cell.length_b   1.000
_cell.length_c   1.000
_cell.angle_alpha   90.00
_cell.angle_beta   90.00
_cell.angle_gamma   90.00
#
_symmetry.space_group_name_H-M   'P 1'
#
loop_
_entity.id
_entity.type
_entity.pdbx_description
1 polymer ?
#
loop_
_entity_poly.entity_id
_entity_poly.type
_entity_poly.pdbx_seq_one_letter_code
_entity_poly.pdbx_strand_id
1 'polypeptide(L)'
;MGSMTIREKRKMLEKMKALAKEKDICVLATVSGGNPYCSLMAYATDDDCREIYMVTNKETRKYRNLIENPSVSLLIDTREEHVGSKRPQAKALTVTGLFQIIDKESKKALVRAKLLEKHPHLAEFLDQADAELFCIKVTSFLLLNGLTEAHFEAV
;
A
#
# COMPACT_ATOMS: atom_id res chain seq x y z
N MET A 1 10.91 -29.88 1.54
CA MET A 1 10.08 -28.78 2.09
C MET A 1 8.63 -29.04 1.77
N GLY A 2 7.79 -29.12 2.77
CA GLY A 2 6.37 -29.30 2.58
C GLY A 2 5.70 -28.02 2.11
N SER A 3 4.67 -28.14 1.26
CA SER A 3 3.83 -27.02 0.89
C SER A 3 2.91 -26.66 2.07
N MET A 4 2.54 -25.39 2.18
CA MET A 4 1.63 -24.92 3.21
C MET A 4 0.21 -25.45 2.97
N THR A 5 -0.48 -25.77 4.04
CA THR A 5 -1.90 -26.14 3.98
C THR A 5 -2.74 -24.89 3.66
N ILE A 6 -3.99 -25.10 3.24
CA ILE A 6 -4.95 -24.01 3.01
C ILE A 6 -5.13 -23.18 4.28
N ARG A 7 -5.18 -23.83 5.44
CA ARG A 7 -5.30 -23.13 6.73
C ARG A 7 -4.10 -22.26 7.04
N GLU A 8 -2.90 -22.77 6.78
CA GLU A 8 -1.65 -22.04 7.00
C GLU A 8 -1.55 -20.83 6.06
N LYS A 9 -1.92 -21.00 4.79
CA LYS A 9 -1.96 -19.90 3.81
C LYS A 9 -2.94 -18.81 4.24
N ARG A 10 -4.11 -19.19 4.74
CA ARG A 10 -5.10 -18.24 5.24
C ARG A 10 -4.57 -17.45 6.44
N LYS A 11 -3.92 -18.11 7.36
CA LYS A 11 -3.28 -17.45 8.51
C LYS A 11 -2.19 -16.49 8.08
N MET A 12 -1.39 -16.88 7.10
CA MET A 12 -0.33 -16.03 6.57
C MET A 12 -0.93 -14.79 5.90
N LEU A 13 -1.97 -14.96 5.08
CA LEU A 13 -2.65 -13.85 4.44
C LEU A 13 -3.23 -12.86 5.47
N GLU A 14 -3.81 -13.38 6.56
CA GLU A 14 -4.31 -12.52 7.63
C GLU A 14 -3.20 -11.71 8.31
N LYS A 15 -2.02 -12.31 8.49
CA LYS A 15 -0.86 -11.59 9.04
C LYS A 15 -0.38 -10.49 8.10
N MET A 16 -0.36 -10.76 6.80
CA MET A 16 0.01 -9.76 5.78
C MET A 16 -0.95 -8.58 5.79
N LYS A 17 -2.25 -8.87 5.80
CA LYS A 17 -3.30 -7.85 5.86
C LYS A 17 -3.24 -7.04 7.16
N ALA A 18 -2.99 -7.72 8.27
CA ALA A 18 -2.88 -7.06 9.57
C ALA A 18 -1.72 -6.05 9.58
N LEU A 19 -0.58 -6.42 9.02
CA LEU A 19 0.57 -5.51 8.92
C LEU A 19 0.24 -4.30 8.05
N ALA A 20 -0.39 -4.51 6.90
CA ALA A 20 -0.80 -3.42 6.02
C ALA A 20 -1.80 -2.47 6.70
N LYS A 21 -2.73 -3.00 7.49
CA LYS A 21 -3.72 -2.18 8.20
C LYS A 21 -3.13 -1.43 9.39
N GLU A 22 -2.15 -2.02 10.04
CA GLU A 22 -1.50 -1.42 11.22
C GLU A 22 -0.65 -0.21 10.85
N LYS A 23 0.09 -0.29 9.75
CA LYS A 23 0.97 0.79 9.31
C LYS A 23 0.18 1.86 8.57
N ASP A 24 0.77 3.04 8.44
CA ASP A 24 0.08 4.20 7.87
C ASP A 24 0.88 4.90 6.76
N ILE A 25 2.15 4.53 6.57
CA ILE A 25 3.04 5.10 5.57
C ILE A 25 3.68 3.97 4.79
N CYS A 26 3.79 4.15 3.49
CA CYS A 26 4.46 3.19 2.61
C CYS A 26 5.36 3.90 1.61
N VAL A 27 6.23 3.12 0.97
CA VAL A 27 6.95 3.57 -0.22
C VAL A 27 6.18 3.06 -1.44
N LEU A 28 5.72 3.97 -2.28
CA LEU A 28 5.02 3.65 -3.52
C LEU A 28 6.02 3.69 -4.68
N ALA A 29 6.15 2.58 -5.40
CA ALA A 29 6.96 2.49 -6.60
C ALA A 29 6.07 2.58 -7.83
N THR A 30 6.40 3.52 -8.73
CA THR A 30 5.72 3.71 -10.02
C THR A 30 6.75 3.61 -11.14
N VAL A 31 6.30 3.38 -12.36
CA VAL A 31 7.17 3.22 -13.52
C VAL A 31 6.71 4.10 -14.67
N SER A 32 7.66 4.75 -15.33
CA SER A 32 7.40 5.51 -16.55
C SER A 32 8.58 5.32 -17.51
N GLY A 33 8.30 4.88 -18.73
CA GLY A 33 9.34 4.67 -19.76
C GLY A 33 10.44 3.71 -19.31
N GLY A 34 10.11 2.69 -18.50
CA GLY A 34 11.08 1.75 -17.97
C GLY A 34 11.86 2.25 -16.75
N ASN A 35 11.62 3.48 -16.30
CA ASN A 35 12.30 4.08 -15.15
C ASN A 35 11.43 3.99 -13.89
N PRO A 36 11.92 3.34 -12.82
CA PRO A 36 11.17 3.26 -11.57
C PRO A 36 11.34 4.54 -10.75
N TYR A 37 10.29 4.91 -10.02
CA TYR A 37 10.27 6.03 -9.09
C TYR A 37 9.67 5.60 -7.77
N CYS A 38 10.23 6.09 -6.67
CA CYS A 38 9.73 5.83 -5.31
C CYS A 38 9.20 7.11 -4.68
N SER A 39 8.08 7.01 -3.97
CA SER A 39 7.49 8.13 -3.24
C SER A 39 7.03 7.65 -1.87
N LEU A 40 7.26 8.47 -0.85
CA LEU A 40 6.73 8.21 0.49
C LEU A 40 5.27 8.65 0.53
N MET A 41 4.36 7.75 0.91
CA MET A 41 2.92 7.98 0.85
C MET A 41 2.22 7.62 2.15
N ALA A 42 1.34 8.51 2.60
CA ALA A 42 0.33 8.15 3.57
C ALA A 42 -0.75 7.33 2.88
N TYR A 43 -1.28 6.33 3.55
CA TYR A 43 -2.31 5.47 2.98
C TYR A 43 -3.32 5.01 4.03
N ALA A 44 -4.44 4.53 3.55
CA ALA A 44 -5.43 3.79 4.33
C ALA A 44 -5.88 2.59 3.50
N THR A 45 -6.65 1.70 4.11
CA THR A 45 -7.14 0.50 3.41
C THR A 45 -8.64 0.35 3.62
N ASP A 46 -9.29 -0.45 2.78
CA ASP A 46 -10.61 -0.95 3.10
C ASP A 46 -10.52 -2.01 4.20
N ASP A 47 -11.66 -2.47 4.69
CA ASP A 47 -11.69 -3.39 5.85
C ASP A 47 -11.02 -4.74 5.57
N ASP A 48 -11.09 -5.23 4.33
CA ASP A 48 -10.52 -6.52 3.95
C ASP A 48 -9.13 -6.41 3.32
N CYS A 49 -8.57 -5.20 3.29
CA CYS A 49 -7.26 -4.93 2.70
C CYS A 49 -7.13 -5.41 1.25
N ARG A 50 -8.19 -5.24 0.47
CA ARG A 50 -8.21 -5.51 -0.97
C ARG A 50 -7.88 -4.28 -1.78
N GLU A 51 -8.08 -3.11 -1.18
CA GLU A 51 -7.79 -1.83 -1.79
C GLU A 51 -6.96 -0.98 -0.84
N ILE A 52 -6.05 -0.22 -1.40
CA ILE A 52 -5.25 0.76 -0.67
C ILE A 52 -5.61 2.14 -1.21
N TYR A 53 -5.88 3.06 -0.30
CA TYR A 53 -6.37 4.39 -0.62
C TYR A 53 -5.29 5.44 -0.41
N MET A 54 -5.17 6.34 -1.36
CA MET A 54 -4.18 7.42 -1.34
C MET A 54 -4.74 8.69 -1.96
N VAL A 55 -4.02 9.78 -1.73
CA VAL A 55 -4.30 11.06 -2.36
C VAL A 55 -2.98 11.66 -2.85
N THR A 56 -3.00 12.28 -4.01
CA THR A 56 -1.85 13.00 -4.55
C THR A 56 -2.33 14.24 -5.32
N ASN A 57 -1.39 15.13 -5.63
CA ASN A 57 -1.67 16.26 -6.51
C ASN A 57 -1.54 15.79 -7.97
N LYS A 58 -2.49 16.16 -8.83
CA LYS A 58 -2.51 15.78 -10.24
C LYS A 58 -1.29 16.26 -11.02
N GLU A 59 -0.63 17.31 -10.55
CA GLU A 59 0.52 17.91 -11.22
C GLU A 59 1.84 17.21 -10.92
N THR A 60 1.82 16.11 -10.15
CA THR A 60 3.04 15.39 -9.79
C THR A 60 3.46 14.38 -10.85
N ARG A 61 4.76 14.08 -10.89
CA ARG A 61 5.30 13.02 -11.73
C ARG A 61 4.68 11.67 -11.37
N LYS A 62 4.52 11.41 -10.09
CA LYS A 62 3.90 10.19 -9.56
C LYS A 62 2.52 9.96 -10.20
N TYR A 63 1.68 10.99 -10.25
CA TYR A 63 0.35 10.88 -10.85
C TYR A 63 0.44 10.59 -12.35
N ARG A 64 1.31 11.29 -13.07
CA ARG A 64 1.53 11.02 -14.50
C ARG A 64 2.00 9.59 -14.73
N ASN A 65 2.91 9.10 -13.90
CA ASN A 65 3.38 7.71 -13.99
C ASN A 65 2.24 6.72 -13.80
N LEU A 66 1.37 6.96 -12.81
CA LEU A 66 0.21 6.10 -12.53
C LEU A 66 -0.76 6.03 -13.71
N ILE A 67 -1.00 7.16 -14.36
CA ILE A 67 -1.88 7.22 -15.53
C ILE A 67 -1.27 6.45 -16.71
N GLU A 68 0.04 6.58 -16.94
CA GLU A 68 0.73 5.89 -18.04
C GLU A 68 0.88 4.41 -17.79
N ASN A 69 1.18 4.01 -16.55
CA ASN A 69 1.39 2.61 -16.18
C ASN A 69 0.75 2.34 -14.82
N PRO A 70 -0.38 1.62 -14.80
CA PRO A 70 -1.10 1.36 -13.56
C PRO A 70 -0.45 0.32 -12.65
N SER A 71 0.56 -0.41 -13.11
CA SER A 71 1.25 -1.41 -12.28
C SER A 71 2.11 -0.73 -11.22
N VAL A 72 1.88 -1.08 -9.97
CA VAL A 72 2.59 -0.49 -8.84
C VAL A 72 3.02 -1.54 -7.83
N SER A 73 4.00 -1.17 -7.01
CA SER A 73 4.38 -1.92 -5.82
C SER A 73 4.46 -0.96 -4.65
N LEU A 74 4.10 -1.45 -3.47
CA LEU A 74 4.21 -0.70 -2.23
C LEU A 74 5.05 -1.48 -1.25
N LEU A 75 5.92 -0.78 -0.53
CA LEU A 75 6.69 -1.37 0.56
C LEU A 75 6.17 -0.85 1.89
N ILE A 76 5.70 -1.77 2.73
CA ILE A 76 5.22 -1.51 4.07
C ILE A 76 6.08 -2.34 5.03
N ASP A 77 6.70 -1.72 6.02
CA ASP A 77 7.68 -2.44 6.84
C ASP A 77 7.70 -1.97 8.29
N THR A 78 8.47 -2.69 9.11
CA THR A 78 8.61 -2.44 10.54
C THR A 78 9.96 -1.81 10.89
N ARG A 79 10.58 -1.08 9.95
CA ARG A 79 11.93 -0.52 10.16
C ARG A 79 12.02 0.40 11.37
N GLU A 80 10.95 1.11 11.69
CA GLU A 80 10.92 2.03 12.82
C GLU A 80 10.95 1.31 14.16
N GLU A 81 10.40 0.11 14.22
CA GLU A 81 10.31 -0.70 15.45
C GLU A 81 11.54 -1.57 15.65
N HIS A 82 12.22 -1.93 14.57
CA HIS A 82 13.31 -2.89 14.59
C HIS A 82 14.63 -2.26 14.16
N VAL A 83 15.18 -1.41 15.02
CA VAL A 83 16.45 -0.74 14.79
C VAL A 83 17.56 -1.42 15.59
N GLY A 84 18.83 -1.22 15.17
CA GLY A 84 19.99 -1.75 15.84
C GLY A 84 19.98 -3.28 15.94
N SER A 85 20.10 -3.81 17.16
CA SER A 85 20.12 -5.25 17.42
C SER A 85 18.81 -5.95 17.09
N LYS A 86 17.72 -5.19 16.96
CA LYS A 86 16.41 -5.71 16.59
C LYS A 86 16.23 -5.86 15.08
N ARG A 87 17.19 -5.38 14.29
CA ARG A 87 17.09 -5.39 12.82
C ARG A 87 16.76 -6.75 12.22
N PRO A 88 17.32 -7.89 12.73
CA PRO A 88 16.94 -9.21 12.20
C PRO A 88 15.47 -9.59 12.35
N GLN A 89 14.72 -8.88 13.21
CA GLN A 89 13.29 -9.12 13.43
C GLN A 89 12.41 -8.31 12.46
N ALA A 90 13.00 -7.42 11.66
CA ALA A 90 12.26 -6.55 10.77
C ALA A 90 11.45 -7.34 9.74
N LYS A 91 10.24 -6.88 9.47
CA LYS A 91 9.35 -7.44 8.47
C LYS A 91 9.18 -6.43 7.36
N ALA A 92 9.13 -6.92 6.13
CA ALA A 92 8.88 -6.09 4.95
C ALA A 92 7.80 -6.74 4.10
N LEU A 93 6.73 -6.00 3.86
CA LEU A 93 5.60 -6.44 3.06
C LEU A 93 5.64 -5.68 1.73
N THR A 94 5.80 -6.41 0.63
CA THR A 94 5.61 -5.85 -0.70
C THR A 94 4.21 -6.14 -1.17
N VAL A 95 3.45 -5.08 -1.43
CA VAL A 95 2.09 -5.18 -1.97
C VAL A 95 2.16 -4.85 -3.45
N THR A 96 1.74 -5.77 -4.30
CA THR A 96 1.64 -5.51 -5.74
C THR A 96 0.19 -5.23 -6.08
N GLY A 97 -0.04 -4.28 -6.96
CA GLY A 97 -1.41 -3.91 -7.31
C GLY A 97 -1.51 -3.04 -8.55
N LEU A 98 -2.74 -2.61 -8.82
CA LEU A 98 -3.09 -1.81 -9.98
C LEU A 98 -3.76 -0.52 -9.55
N PHE A 99 -3.23 0.59 -10.05
CA PHE A 99 -3.85 1.90 -9.88
C PHE A 99 -5.23 1.93 -10.54
N GLN A 100 -6.20 2.52 -9.83
CA GLN A 100 -7.55 2.74 -10.34
C GLN A 100 -8.04 4.13 -9.99
N ILE A 101 -8.62 4.78 -10.98
CA ILE A 101 -9.30 6.07 -10.79
C ILE A 101 -10.63 5.78 -10.07
N ILE A 102 -11.01 6.67 -9.17
CA ILE A 102 -12.29 6.58 -8.45
C ILE A 102 -13.26 7.53 -9.15
N ASP A 103 -14.31 6.96 -9.78
CA ASP A 103 -15.30 7.74 -10.54
C ASP A 103 -16.51 8.14 -9.69
N LYS A 104 -16.97 7.24 -8.81
CA LYS A 104 -18.19 7.47 -8.04
C LYS A 104 -17.95 8.40 -6.87
N GLU A 105 -18.80 9.42 -6.74
CA GLU A 105 -18.72 10.37 -5.62
C GLU A 105 -18.90 9.70 -4.26
N SER A 106 -19.76 8.67 -4.18
CA SER A 106 -19.93 7.91 -2.95
C SER A 106 -18.66 7.21 -2.52
N LYS A 107 -17.91 6.66 -3.46
CA LYS A 107 -16.62 6.02 -3.16
C LYS A 107 -15.56 7.04 -2.81
N LYS A 108 -15.54 8.19 -3.48
CA LYS A 108 -14.62 9.29 -3.11
C LYS A 108 -14.85 9.73 -1.68
N ALA A 109 -16.10 9.86 -1.27
CA ALA A 109 -16.45 10.22 0.11
C ALA A 109 -15.97 9.18 1.12
N LEU A 110 -16.13 7.89 0.79
CA LEU A 110 -15.66 6.79 1.63
C LEU A 110 -14.14 6.80 1.77
N VAL A 111 -13.43 6.93 0.66
CA VAL A 111 -11.97 6.96 0.63
C VAL A 111 -11.43 8.16 1.41
N ARG A 112 -12.03 9.34 1.21
CA ARG A 112 -11.69 10.54 1.95
C ARG A 112 -11.85 10.33 3.47
N ALA A 113 -12.97 9.73 3.88
CA ALA A 113 -13.23 9.45 5.29
C ALA A 113 -12.20 8.49 5.88
N LYS A 114 -11.86 7.43 5.16
CA LYS A 114 -10.84 6.46 5.59
C LYS A 114 -9.46 7.11 5.74
N LEU A 115 -9.08 7.96 4.80
CA LEU A 115 -7.81 8.68 4.87
C LEU A 115 -7.78 9.67 6.04
N LEU A 116 -8.86 10.43 6.25
CA LEU A 116 -8.94 11.41 7.35
C LEU A 116 -8.95 10.74 8.72
N GLU A 117 -9.58 9.59 8.85
CA GLU A 117 -9.60 8.84 10.10
C GLU A 117 -8.17 8.48 10.53
N LYS A 118 -7.35 8.05 9.60
CA LYS A 118 -5.98 7.63 9.87
C LYS A 118 -4.98 8.79 9.84
N HIS A 119 -5.27 9.81 9.02
CA HIS A 119 -4.39 10.96 8.76
C HIS A 119 -5.14 12.28 8.84
N PRO A 120 -5.53 12.74 10.05
CA PRO A 120 -6.27 14.00 10.19
C PRO A 120 -5.54 15.22 9.59
N HIS A 121 -4.20 15.18 9.53
CA HIS A 121 -3.39 16.26 8.97
C HIS A 121 -3.56 16.43 7.45
N LEU A 122 -4.20 15.48 6.77
CA LEU A 122 -4.45 15.57 5.32
C LEU A 122 -5.67 16.44 4.96
N ALA A 123 -6.41 16.94 5.95
CA ALA A 123 -7.67 17.66 5.69
C ALA A 123 -7.51 18.82 4.70
N GLU A 124 -6.52 19.68 4.93
CA GLU A 124 -6.24 20.82 4.03
C GLU A 124 -5.84 20.36 2.63
N PHE A 125 -4.97 19.35 2.56
CA PHE A 125 -4.52 18.82 1.27
C PHE A 125 -5.68 18.25 0.46
N LEU A 126 -6.58 17.54 1.11
CA LEU A 126 -7.75 16.93 0.47
C LEU A 126 -8.73 17.97 -0.09
N ASP A 127 -8.72 19.18 0.45
CA ASP A 127 -9.59 20.27 -0.02
C ASP A 127 -9.01 21.04 -1.21
N GLN A 128 -7.76 20.79 -1.59
CA GLN A 128 -7.15 21.48 -2.73
C GLN A 128 -7.79 21.00 -4.05
N ALA A 129 -7.91 21.93 -5.00
CA ALA A 129 -8.55 21.65 -6.29
C ALA A 129 -7.84 20.56 -7.09
N ASP A 130 -6.51 20.47 -6.97
CA ASP A 130 -5.70 19.51 -7.71
C ASP A 130 -5.47 18.20 -6.97
N ALA A 131 -6.06 18.02 -5.78
CA ALA A 131 -5.95 16.78 -5.03
C ALA A 131 -6.80 15.69 -5.69
N GLU A 132 -6.19 14.53 -5.92
CA GLU A 132 -6.86 13.39 -6.55
C GLU A 132 -6.79 12.19 -5.64
N LEU A 133 -7.96 11.69 -5.26
CA LEU A 133 -8.10 10.44 -4.55
C LEU A 133 -8.00 9.28 -5.54
N PHE A 134 -7.27 8.25 -5.15
CA PHE A 134 -7.18 7.05 -5.99
C PHE A 134 -7.07 5.80 -5.13
N CYS A 135 -7.27 4.66 -5.73
CA CYS A 135 -7.06 3.39 -5.05
C CYS A 135 -6.10 2.50 -5.83
N ILE A 136 -5.46 1.62 -5.09
CA ILE A 136 -4.66 0.53 -5.63
C ILE A 136 -5.41 -0.75 -5.33
N LYS A 137 -5.78 -1.49 -6.38
CA LYS A 137 -6.38 -2.81 -6.22
C LYS A 137 -5.25 -3.81 -5.98
N VAL A 138 -5.24 -4.43 -4.81
CA VAL A 138 -4.19 -5.36 -4.41
C VAL A 138 -4.31 -6.66 -5.22
N THR A 139 -3.20 -7.13 -5.77
CA THR A 139 -3.13 -8.39 -6.50
C THR A 139 -2.28 -9.44 -5.80
N SER A 140 -1.29 -9.04 -5.01
CA SER A 140 -0.47 -10.01 -4.26
C SER A 140 0.24 -9.36 -3.09
N PHE A 141 0.64 -10.19 -2.15
CA PHE A 141 1.50 -9.83 -1.02
C PHE A 141 2.74 -10.72 -1.00
N LEU A 142 3.88 -10.12 -0.72
CA LEU A 142 5.13 -10.83 -0.44
C LEU A 142 5.65 -10.36 0.91
N LEU A 143 5.68 -11.23 1.89
CA LEU A 143 6.18 -10.92 3.23
C LEU A 143 7.58 -11.50 3.42
N LEU A 144 8.53 -10.64 3.70
CA LEU A 144 9.85 -11.04 4.20
C LEU A 144 9.83 -10.91 5.72
N ASN A 145 10.03 -12.03 6.40
CA ASN A 145 10.06 -12.09 7.85
C ASN A 145 11.50 -12.35 8.30
N GLY A 146 12.18 -11.30 8.74
CA GLY A 146 13.61 -11.37 9.01
C GLY A 146 14.43 -11.49 7.73
N LEU A 147 15.55 -12.20 7.81
CA LEU A 147 16.52 -12.27 6.71
C LEU A 147 16.30 -13.45 5.75
N THR A 148 15.56 -14.46 6.18
CA THR A 148 15.55 -15.75 5.47
C THR A 148 14.19 -16.28 5.09
N GLU A 149 13.10 -15.78 5.68
CA GLU A 149 11.75 -16.29 5.42
C GLU A 149 11.00 -15.38 4.46
N ALA A 150 10.48 -15.96 3.38
CA ALA A 150 9.67 -15.25 2.39
C ALA A 150 8.37 -16.02 2.16
N HIS A 151 7.24 -15.31 2.17
CA HIS A 151 5.92 -15.87 1.94
C HIS A 151 5.19 -15.03 0.89
N PHE A 152 4.61 -15.69 -0.11
CA PHE A 152 3.89 -15.05 -1.21
C PHE A 152 2.44 -15.53 -1.24
N GLU A 153 1.50 -14.61 -1.37
CA GLU A 153 0.09 -14.92 -1.55
C GLU A 153 -0.52 -14.02 -2.63
N ALA A 154 -1.09 -14.63 -3.64
CA ALA A 154 -1.92 -13.92 -4.63
C ALA A 154 -3.33 -13.74 -4.06
N VAL A 155 -3.98 -12.65 -4.39
CA VAL A 155 -5.33 -12.35 -3.92
C VAL A 155 -6.27 -11.97 -5.07
#